data_aa1636909e9264c410efeafdb986b7ae
#
_entry.id   aa1636909e9264c410efeafdb986b7ae
#
_cell.length_a   1.000
_cell.length_b   1.000
_cell.length_c   1.000
_cell.angle_alpha   90.00
_cell.angle_beta   90.00
_cell.angle_gamma   90.00
#
_symmetry.space_group_name_H-M   'P 1'
#
loop_
_entity.id
_entity.type
_entity.pdbx_description
1 polymer ?
#
loop_
_entity_poly.entity_id
_entity_poly.type
_entity_poly.pdbx_seq_one_letter_code
_entity_poly.pdbx_strand_id
1 'polypeptide(L)'
;MNYCKNCGLPENYQGIHLDENGVCNFCNFYDKHRERLNDFEALEKEFCAHIEKAKEEAKRQGSKYDCLVGISGGKDSTYIVYQLKHTYGCRVLTFTLDNGFSTDYGKNNITNALEKLDVDYLRIVPRESLLRDYYTKSVKLMHNFCSVCFHLMHYYSYLIASQYKIPLIVNGRTQGQVLQGADHERGIEPFEFSHSLKEFEYQMFGRLVDKLDGYSCIDLLHGVKAEAISYFMYHDVSEQETIEFLEKAIGWVRPKAGVPHADCWAHALAEKMSLEKHGYPVRTGEMGVEVRRGRISKEEAAQILEKDREHYSEVDPELVQRFYDRIDNSAYKKKEA
;
A
#
# COMPACT_ATOMS: atom_id res chain seq x y z
N MET A 1 25.26 -14.82 -4.65
CA MET A 1 24.05 -14.12 -5.12
C MET A 1 24.50 -12.80 -5.72
N ASN A 2 24.11 -12.52 -6.96
CA ASN A 2 24.43 -11.25 -7.62
C ASN A 2 23.42 -10.18 -7.23
N TYR A 3 23.85 -8.93 -7.29
CA TYR A 3 23.03 -7.78 -6.96
C TYR A 3 23.14 -6.73 -8.07
N CYS A 4 22.08 -5.98 -8.29
CA CYS A 4 22.12 -4.82 -9.19
C CYS A 4 23.19 -3.83 -8.71
N LYS A 5 24.11 -3.45 -9.61
CA LYS A 5 25.19 -2.52 -9.30
C LYS A 5 24.71 -1.13 -8.90
N ASN A 6 23.54 -0.71 -9.39
CA ASN A 6 23.00 0.64 -9.11
C ASN A 6 22.16 0.65 -7.83
N CYS A 7 21.14 -0.21 -7.70
CA CYS A 7 20.17 -0.11 -6.60
C CYS A 7 20.27 -1.22 -5.54
N GLY A 8 21.15 -2.20 -5.71
CA GLY A 8 21.36 -3.26 -4.73
C GLY A 8 20.26 -4.32 -4.66
N LEU A 9 19.30 -4.35 -5.58
CA LEU A 9 18.30 -5.44 -5.63
C LEU A 9 18.96 -6.78 -5.93
N PRO A 10 18.60 -7.86 -5.22
CA PRO A 10 19.16 -9.18 -5.45
C PRO A 10 18.63 -9.79 -6.78
N GLU A 11 19.43 -10.63 -7.43
CA GLU A 11 19.08 -11.27 -8.71
C GLU A 11 17.85 -12.17 -8.66
N ASN A 12 17.43 -12.60 -7.47
CA ASN A 12 16.20 -13.36 -7.25
C ASN A 12 14.98 -12.49 -6.93
N TYR A 13 15.13 -11.16 -6.99
CA TYR A 13 13.98 -10.26 -6.82
C TYR A 13 12.98 -10.49 -7.96
N GLN A 14 11.69 -10.54 -7.61
CA GLN A 14 10.64 -10.91 -8.58
C GLN A 14 10.61 -9.97 -9.80
N GLY A 15 10.81 -10.53 -10.97
CA GLY A 15 10.79 -9.79 -12.25
C GLY A 15 12.05 -8.99 -12.54
N ILE A 16 13.14 -9.21 -11.80
CA ILE A 16 14.43 -8.56 -12.08
C ILE A 16 15.13 -9.22 -13.27
N HIS A 17 15.74 -8.40 -14.12
CA HIS A 17 16.69 -8.80 -15.15
C HIS A 17 17.91 -7.89 -15.06
N LEU A 18 19.11 -8.46 -15.04
CA LEU A 18 20.36 -7.72 -15.07
C LEU A 18 20.89 -7.70 -16.52
N ASP A 19 21.27 -6.52 -16.99
CA ASP A 19 21.95 -6.34 -18.27
C ASP A 19 23.45 -6.76 -18.18
N GLU A 20 24.16 -6.65 -19.32
CA GLU A 20 25.58 -6.97 -19.43
C GLU A 20 26.49 -6.14 -18.50
N ASN A 21 26.02 -4.97 -18.08
CA ASN A 21 26.69 -4.08 -17.13
C ASN A 21 26.37 -4.42 -15.67
N GLY A 22 25.41 -5.34 -15.42
CA GLY A 22 24.92 -5.71 -14.10
C GLY A 22 23.93 -4.69 -13.52
N VAL A 23 23.26 -3.91 -14.38
CA VAL A 23 22.20 -2.96 -14.02
C VAL A 23 20.83 -3.60 -14.27
N CYS A 24 19.86 -3.42 -13.36
CA CYS A 24 18.57 -4.04 -13.51
C CYS A 24 17.59 -3.23 -14.38
N ASN A 25 16.62 -3.95 -14.96
CA ASN A 25 15.51 -3.38 -15.74
C ASN A 25 14.75 -2.26 -14.99
N PHE A 26 14.57 -2.37 -13.67
CA PHE A 26 13.94 -1.33 -12.86
C PHE A 26 14.78 -0.05 -12.76
N CYS A 27 16.11 -0.14 -12.76
CA CYS A 27 16.97 1.03 -12.85
C CYS A 27 16.85 1.71 -14.20
N ASN A 28 16.90 0.93 -15.28
CA ASN A 28 16.77 1.45 -16.64
C ASN A 28 15.40 2.12 -16.86
N PHE A 29 14.34 1.55 -16.28
CA PHE A 29 13.01 2.19 -16.28
C PHE A 29 13.01 3.50 -15.51
N TYR A 30 13.53 3.51 -14.27
CA TYR A 30 13.58 4.71 -13.44
C TYR A 30 14.37 5.83 -14.11
N ASP A 31 15.53 5.51 -14.69
CA ASP A 31 16.40 6.51 -15.34
C ASP A 31 15.69 7.16 -16.54
N LYS A 32 14.89 6.42 -17.28
CA LYS A 32 14.09 6.96 -18.39
C LYS A 32 13.01 7.94 -17.95
N HIS A 33 12.47 7.77 -16.75
CA HIS A 33 11.41 8.60 -16.20
C HIS A 33 11.89 9.60 -15.12
N ARG A 34 13.19 9.62 -14.84
CA ARG A 34 13.80 10.35 -13.73
C ARG A 34 13.42 11.83 -13.67
N GLU A 35 13.48 12.50 -14.78
CA GLU A 35 13.17 13.94 -14.84
C GLU A 35 11.73 14.20 -14.39
N ARG A 36 10.76 13.49 -14.96
CA ARG A 36 9.36 13.62 -14.57
C ARG A 36 9.10 13.24 -13.12
N LEU A 37 9.73 12.13 -12.64
CA LEU A 37 9.51 11.61 -11.29
C LEU A 37 10.07 12.50 -10.18
N ASN A 38 10.98 13.42 -10.51
CA ASN A 38 11.62 14.32 -9.55
C ASN A 38 11.25 15.81 -9.77
N ASP A 39 10.43 16.13 -10.76
CA ASP A 39 9.92 17.50 -10.97
C ASP A 39 8.68 17.72 -10.10
N PHE A 40 8.90 17.89 -8.79
CA PHE A 40 7.81 18.03 -7.82
C PHE A 40 7.03 19.35 -7.99
N GLU A 41 7.59 20.36 -8.65
CA GLU A 41 6.82 21.56 -9.00
C GLU A 41 5.79 21.27 -10.09
N ALA A 42 6.18 20.52 -11.12
CA ALA A 42 5.24 20.09 -12.17
C ALA A 42 4.24 19.07 -11.64
N LEU A 43 4.68 18.12 -10.79
CA LEU A 43 3.82 17.12 -10.17
C LEU A 43 2.78 17.74 -9.25
N GLU A 44 3.12 18.76 -8.45
CA GLU A 44 2.15 19.50 -7.64
C GLU A 44 1.07 20.16 -8.49
N LYS A 45 1.45 20.78 -9.61
CA LYS A 45 0.50 21.37 -10.55
C LYS A 45 -0.45 20.32 -11.15
N GLU A 46 0.09 19.14 -11.48
CA GLU A 46 -0.69 18.01 -11.98
C GLU A 46 -1.65 17.50 -10.89
N PHE A 47 -1.19 17.37 -9.64
CA PHE A 47 -2.04 16.99 -8.52
C PHE A 47 -3.18 17.99 -8.30
N CYS A 48 -2.89 19.28 -8.31
CA CYS A 48 -3.92 20.33 -8.24
C CYS A 48 -4.95 20.20 -9.36
N ALA A 49 -4.52 19.88 -10.58
CA ALA A 49 -5.44 19.66 -11.69
C ALA A 49 -6.37 18.46 -11.48
N HIS A 50 -5.87 17.35 -10.93
CA HIS A 50 -6.71 16.22 -10.52
C HIS A 50 -7.73 16.62 -9.45
N ILE A 51 -7.34 17.41 -8.47
CA ILE A 51 -8.24 17.91 -7.41
C ILE A 51 -9.35 18.78 -7.98
N GLU A 52 -9.01 19.78 -8.81
CA GLU A 52 -10.03 20.68 -9.39
C GLU A 52 -10.97 19.91 -10.31
N LYS A 53 -10.47 19.02 -11.15
CA LYS A 53 -11.29 18.13 -11.98
C LYS A 53 -12.24 17.29 -11.12
N ALA A 54 -11.76 16.76 -9.98
CA ALA A 54 -12.59 15.98 -9.07
C ALA A 54 -13.69 16.83 -8.44
N LYS A 55 -13.42 18.06 -7.99
CA LYS A 55 -14.45 18.97 -7.45
C LYS A 55 -15.54 19.31 -8.48
N GLU A 56 -15.12 19.60 -9.71
CA GLU A 56 -16.06 19.89 -10.81
C GLU A 56 -16.94 18.66 -11.11
N GLU A 57 -16.32 17.49 -11.23
CA GLU A 57 -17.03 16.26 -11.53
C GLU A 57 -17.98 15.85 -10.39
N ALA A 58 -17.54 15.97 -9.12
CA ALA A 58 -18.38 15.73 -7.95
C ALA A 58 -19.64 16.64 -7.97
N LYS A 59 -19.46 17.93 -8.27
CA LYS A 59 -20.55 18.88 -8.42
C LYS A 59 -21.50 18.47 -9.55
N ARG A 60 -20.96 18.07 -10.70
CA ARG A 60 -21.73 17.64 -11.89
C ARG A 60 -22.56 16.39 -11.61
N GLN A 61 -22.03 15.44 -10.84
CA GLN A 61 -22.70 14.18 -10.48
C GLN A 61 -23.63 14.32 -9.26
N GLY A 62 -23.63 15.47 -8.57
CA GLY A 62 -24.35 15.67 -7.32
C GLY A 62 -23.76 14.85 -6.17
N SER A 63 -22.44 14.57 -6.19
CA SER A 63 -21.75 13.92 -5.09
C SER A 63 -21.58 14.85 -3.90
N LYS A 64 -21.74 14.29 -2.69
CA LYS A 64 -21.45 15.00 -1.43
C LYS A 64 -19.95 15.17 -1.21
N TYR A 65 -19.11 14.33 -1.84
CA TYR A 65 -17.67 14.24 -1.62
C TYR A 65 -16.91 14.42 -2.94
N ASP A 66 -15.72 15.02 -2.83
CA ASP A 66 -14.80 15.22 -3.95
C ASP A 66 -13.83 14.05 -4.07
N CYS A 67 -13.42 13.50 -2.92
CA CYS A 67 -12.48 12.39 -2.87
C CYS A 67 -12.77 11.40 -1.74
N LEU A 68 -12.24 10.17 -1.93
CA LEU A 68 -12.27 9.06 -0.98
C LEU A 68 -10.86 8.71 -0.54
N VAL A 69 -10.65 8.50 0.77
CA VAL A 69 -9.38 8.08 1.35
C VAL A 69 -9.58 6.91 2.30
N GLY A 70 -8.80 5.84 2.13
CA GLY A 70 -8.68 4.79 3.14
C GLY A 70 -7.81 5.26 4.30
N ILE A 71 -8.32 5.20 5.54
CA ILE A 71 -7.59 5.59 6.75
C ILE A 71 -7.32 4.38 7.64
N SER A 72 -6.05 4.13 7.98
CA SER A 72 -5.62 3.02 8.84
C SER A 72 -5.19 3.45 10.25
N GLY A 73 -5.12 4.76 10.50
CA GLY A 73 -4.52 5.33 11.71
C GLY A 73 -2.99 5.46 11.62
N GLY A 74 -2.39 4.98 10.54
CA GLY A 74 -1.00 5.22 10.19
C GLY A 74 -0.76 6.66 9.73
N LYS A 75 0.49 7.09 9.76
CA LYS A 75 0.91 8.47 9.45
C LYS A 75 0.48 8.93 8.05
N ASP A 76 0.72 8.08 7.03
CA ASP A 76 0.54 8.47 5.63
C ASP A 76 -0.92 8.76 5.29
N SER A 77 -1.83 7.85 5.63
CA SER A 77 -3.26 8.03 5.38
C SER A 77 -3.85 9.20 6.16
N THR A 78 -3.42 9.41 7.40
CA THR A 78 -3.87 10.52 8.24
C THR A 78 -3.37 11.86 7.69
N TYR A 79 -2.12 11.92 7.25
CA TYR A 79 -1.53 13.12 6.62
C TYR A 79 -2.29 13.52 5.35
N ILE A 80 -2.62 12.56 4.50
CA ILE A 80 -3.36 12.81 3.26
C ILE A 80 -4.74 13.38 3.54
N VAL A 81 -5.47 12.81 4.50
CA VAL A 81 -6.80 13.34 4.88
C VAL A 81 -6.69 14.79 5.34
N TYR A 82 -5.67 15.11 6.15
CA TYR A 82 -5.40 16.48 6.57
C TYR A 82 -5.15 17.39 5.37
N GLN A 83 -4.24 17.03 4.48
CA GLN A 83 -3.87 17.84 3.32
C GLN A 83 -5.07 18.05 2.39
N LEU A 84 -5.79 17.00 2.03
CA LEU A 84 -6.96 17.12 1.15
C LEU A 84 -8.02 18.05 1.72
N LYS A 85 -8.28 17.96 3.03
CA LYS A 85 -9.28 18.82 3.67
C LYS A 85 -8.81 20.26 3.84
N HIS A 86 -7.64 20.47 4.43
CA HIS A 86 -7.21 21.79 4.87
C HIS A 86 -6.38 22.56 3.85
N THR A 87 -5.56 21.88 3.07
CA THR A 87 -4.71 22.51 2.05
C THR A 87 -5.45 22.63 0.72
N TYR A 88 -6.11 21.55 0.29
CA TYR A 88 -6.81 21.53 -1.00
C TYR A 88 -8.31 21.83 -0.90
N GLY A 89 -8.88 21.95 0.30
CA GLY A 89 -10.29 22.31 0.51
C GLY A 89 -11.29 21.30 -0.05
N CYS A 90 -10.92 20.00 -0.05
CA CYS A 90 -11.78 18.92 -0.53
C CYS A 90 -12.81 18.50 0.51
N ARG A 91 -13.99 18.08 0.04
CA ARG A 91 -14.95 17.33 0.82
C ARG A 91 -14.56 15.85 0.80
N VAL A 92 -14.00 15.38 1.92
CA VAL A 92 -13.39 14.05 2.01
C VAL A 92 -14.35 13.06 2.67
N LEU A 93 -14.56 11.89 2.05
CA LEU A 93 -15.09 10.70 2.72
C LEU A 93 -13.92 9.80 3.09
N THR A 94 -13.86 9.35 4.34
CA THR A 94 -12.85 8.39 4.78
C THR A 94 -13.47 7.01 5.02
N PHE A 95 -12.66 5.95 4.89
CA PHE A 95 -13.11 4.62 5.27
C PHE A 95 -11.97 3.76 5.82
N THR A 96 -12.31 2.75 6.60
CA THR A 96 -11.39 1.69 7.03
C THR A 96 -11.96 0.33 6.71
N LEU A 97 -11.13 -0.52 6.12
CA LEU A 97 -11.39 -1.96 6.02
C LEU A 97 -10.97 -2.61 7.34
N ASP A 98 -11.95 -2.99 8.15
CA ASP A 98 -11.68 -3.76 9.37
C ASP A 98 -11.53 -5.24 9.02
N ASN A 99 -10.30 -5.62 8.81
CA ASN A 99 -9.89 -6.99 8.51
C ASN A 99 -9.62 -7.84 9.77
N GLY A 100 -9.78 -7.24 10.98
CA GLY A 100 -9.52 -7.85 12.27
C GLY A 100 -8.04 -7.92 12.68
N PHE A 101 -7.13 -7.30 11.94
CA PHE A 101 -5.72 -7.20 12.30
C PHE A 101 -5.33 -5.83 12.87
N SER A 102 -6.29 -4.90 12.98
CA SER A 102 -6.02 -3.57 13.51
C SER A 102 -5.62 -3.63 15.00
N THR A 103 -4.57 -2.88 15.34
CA THR A 103 -4.14 -2.67 16.73
C THR A 103 -4.98 -1.59 17.42
N ASP A 104 -4.98 -1.56 18.74
CA ASP A 104 -5.63 -0.48 19.50
C ASP A 104 -4.97 0.88 19.22
N TYR A 105 -3.66 0.88 18.98
CA TYR A 105 -2.92 2.05 18.51
C TYR A 105 -3.52 2.63 17.22
N GLY A 106 -3.68 1.81 16.18
CA GLY A 106 -4.27 2.24 14.92
C GLY A 106 -5.71 2.77 15.10
N LYS A 107 -6.54 2.05 15.86
CA LYS A 107 -7.92 2.45 16.16
C LYS A 107 -8.01 3.79 16.89
N ASN A 108 -7.14 4.01 17.88
CA ASN A 108 -7.10 5.25 18.66
C ASN A 108 -6.68 6.43 17.77
N ASN A 109 -5.68 6.24 16.91
CA ASN A 109 -5.27 7.27 15.96
C ASN A 109 -6.36 7.58 14.92
N ILE A 110 -7.13 6.57 14.45
CA ILE A 110 -8.31 6.82 13.61
C ILE A 110 -9.31 7.69 14.34
N THR A 111 -9.69 7.33 15.57
CA THR A 111 -10.67 8.09 16.37
C THR A 111 -10.21 9.53 16.55
N ASN A 112 -8.96 9.73 16.97
CA ASN A 112 -8.40 11.07 17.12
C ASN A 112 -8.39 11.87 15.80
N ALA A 113 -8.00 11.24 14.70
CA ALA A 113 -7.99 11.89 13.38
C ALA A 113 -9.39 12.31 12.96
N LEU A 114 -10.40 11.44 13.11
CA LEU A 114 -11.79 11.74 12.75
C LEU A 114 -12.35 12.93 13.55
N GLU A 115 -12.10 12.97 14.86
CA GLU A 115 -12.52 14.07 15.73
C GLU A 115 -11.85 15.39 15.35
N LYS A 116 -10.53 15.38 15.11
CA LYS A 116 -9.76 16.59 14.82
C LYS A 116 -9.94 17.11 13.41
N LEU A 117 -10.12 16.21 12.46
CA LEU A 117 -10.28 16.57 11.05
C LEU A 117 -11.75 16.78 10.65
N ASP A 118 -12.70 16.40 11.51
CA ASP A 118 -14.14 16.56 11.26
C ASP A 118 -14.52 16.09 9.84
N VAL A 119 -14.31 14.79 9.55
CA VAL A 119 -14.58 14.14 8.27
C VAL A 119 -15.57 12.98 8.43
N ASP A 120 -16.38 12.76 7.41
CA ASP A 120 -17.29 11.61 7.38
C ASP A 120 -16.48 10.29 7.23
N TYR A 121 -16.94 9.24 7.90
CA TYR A 121 -16.23 7.98 8.00
C TYR A 121 -17.13 6.75 7.83
N LEU A 122 -16.61 5.74 7.12
CA LEU A 122 -17.23 4.42 6.98
C LEU A 122 -16.29 3.33 7.52
N ARG A 123 -16.80 2.46 8.37
CA ARG A 123 -16.09 1.24 8.78
C ARG A 123 -16.69 0.04 8.05
N ILE A 124 -15.89 -0.60 7.23
CA ILE A 124 -16.28 -1.79 6.45
C ILE A 124 -15.78 -3.03 7.17
N VAL A 125 -16.71 -3.90 7.52
CA VAL A 125 -16.41 -5.18 8.16
C VAL A 125 -16.87 -6.30 7.22
N PRO A 126 -15.96 -6.92 6.44
CA PRO A 126 -16.32 -8.07 5.62
C PRO A 126 -16.75 -9.26 6.47
N ARG A 127 -17.56 -10.15 5.89
CA ARG A 127 -17.96 -11.39 6.58
C ARG A 127 -16.74 -12.17 7.05
N GLU A 128 -16.72 -12.60 8.30
CA GLU A 128 -15.61 -13.36 8.88
C GLU A 128 -15.33 -14.66 8.10
N SER A 129 -16.36 -15.36 7.63
CA SER A 129 -16.22 -16.56 6.80
C SER A 129 -15.48 -16.28 5.48
N LEU A 130 -15.72 -15.10 4.85
CA LEU A 130 -15.03 -14.68 3.65
C LEU A 130 -13.54 -14.41 3.93
N LEU A 131 -13.25 -13.62 4.98
CA LEU A 131 -11.88 -13.30 5.36
C LEU A 131 -11.09 -14.56 5.67
N ARG A 132 -11.67 -15.48 6.44
CA ARG A 132 -11.06 -16.76 6.81
C ARG A 132 -10.73 -17.59 5.56
N ASP A 133 -11.67 -17.73 4.63
CA ASP A 133 -11.46 -18.47 3.40
C ASP A 133 -10.35 -17.85 2.53
N TYR A 134 -10.37 -16.51 2.37
CA TYR A 134 -9.39 -15.80 1.56
C TYR A 134 -7.98 -15.88 2.15
N TYR A 135 -7.84 -15.65 3.44
CA TYR A 135 -6.53 -15.75 4.11
C TYR A 135 -5.99 -17.18 4.05
N THR A 136 -6.84 -18.19 4.30
CA THR A 136 -6.45 -19.59 4.20
C THR A 136 -5.95 -19.94 2.79
N LYS A 137 -6.67 -19.52 1.76
CA LYS A 137 -6.28 -19.76 0.36
C LYS A 137 -5.01 -19.02 -0.01
N SER A 138 -4.90 -17.76 0.38
CA SER A 138 -3.74 -16.91 0.10
C SER A 138 -2.47 -17.46 0.75
N VAL A 139 -2.53 -17.85 2.01
CA VAL A 139 -1.39 -18.47 2.70
C VAL A 139 -0.98 -19.78 2.02
N LYS A 140 -1.93 -20.65 1.69
CA LYS A 140 -1.65 -21.94 1.04
C LYS A 140 -1.04 -21.81 -0.35
N LEU A 141 -1.55 -20.88 -1.16
CA LEU A 141 -1.18 -20.76 -2.57
C LEU A 141 -0.01 -19.82 -2.80
N MET A 142 0.10 -18.77 -2.00
CA MET A 142 1.03 -17.68 -2.24
C MET A 142 2.03 -17.47 -1.11
N HIS A 143 1.85 -18.13 0.04
CA HIS A 143 2.62 -17.87 1.26
C HIS A 143 2.64 -16.36 1.58
N ASN A 144 1.46 -15.75 1.50
CA ASN A 144 1.24 -14.31 1.70
C ASN A 144 -0.23 -14.08 2.03
N PHE A 145 -0.54 -13.19 2.97
CA PHE A 145 -1.91 -12.82 3.31
C PHE A 145 -2.18 -11.30 3.17
N CYS A 146 -1.15 -10.46 3.13
CA CYS A 146 -1.30 -9.02 2.94
C CYS A 146 -1.96 -8.67 1.60
N SER A 147 -1.76 -9.51 0.58
CA SER A 147 -2.43 -9.38 -0.72
C SER A 147 -3.95 -9.40 -0.62
N VAL A 148 -4.52 -10.17 0.32
CA VAL A 148 -5.97 -10.17 0.58
C VAL A 148 -6.44 -8.81 1.09
N CYS A 149 -5.72 -8.24 2.08
CA CYS A 149 -6.04 -6.92 2.61
C CYS A 149 -5.95 -5.84 1.52
N PHE A 150 -4.87 -5.89 0.74
CA PHE A 150 -4.65 -4.96 -0.38
C PHE A 150 -5.78 -5.04 -1.40
N HIS A 151 -6.13 -6.24 -1.84
CA HIS A 151 -7.21 -6.47 -2.79
C HIS A 151 -8.56 -5.96 -2.28
N LEU A 152 -8.97 -6.36 -1.08
CA LEU A 152 -10.26 -5.94 -0.51
C LEU A 152 -10.32 -4.43 -0.25
N MET A 153 -9.20 -3.81 0.14
CA MET A 153 -9.12 -2.36 0.29
C MET A 153 -9.42 -1.65 -1.04
N HIS A 154 -8.84 -2.12 -2.14
CA HIS A 154 -9.10 -1.55 -3.47
C HIS A 154 -10.53 -1.83 -3.94
N TYR A 155 -11.02 -3.06 -3.76
CA TYR A 155 -12.39 -3.42 -4.07
C TYR A 155 -13.38 -2.46 -3.39
N TYR A 156 -13.26 -2.28 -2.06
CA TYR A 156 -14.14 -1.39 -1.33
C TYR A 156 -13.94 0.08 -1.66
N SER A 157 -12.72 0.51 -2.00
CA SER A 157 -12.48 1.89 -2.48
C SER A 157 -13.33 2.18 -3.72
N TYR A 158 -13.28 1.30 -4.72
CA TYR A 158 -14.05 1.48 -5.95
C TYR A 158 -15.55 1.30 -5.73
N LEU A 159 -15.97 0.35 -4.89
CA LEU A 159 -17.38 0.15 -4.55
C LEU A 159 -17.96 1.40 -3.88
N ILE A 160 -17.28 1.96 -2.87
CA ILE A 160 -17.72 3.17 -2.17
C ILE A 160 -17.74 4.36 -3.13
N ALA A 161 -16.68 4.54 -3.92
CA ALA A 161 -16.59 5.62 -4.90
C ALA A 161 -17.77 5.55 -5.90
N SER A 162 -18.12 4.36 -6.37
CA SER A 162 -19.28 4.15 -7.23
C SER A 162 -20.60 4.51 -6.54
N GLN A 163 -20.82 3.99 -5.32
CA GLN A 163 -22.07 4.18 -4.58
C GLN A 163 -22.31 5.66 -4.21
N TYR A 164 -21.26 6.37 -3.83
CA TYR A 164 -21.34 7.79 -3.44
C TYR A 164 -21.05 8.75 -4.61
N LYS A 165 -20.80 8.22 -5.82
CA LYS A 165 -20.44 9.00 -7.02
C LYS A 165 -19.20 9.86 -6.80
N ILE A 166 -18.22 9.33 -6.09
CA ILE A 166 -16.96 10.05 -5.78
C ILE A 166 -16.01 9.91 -6.97
N PRO A 167 -15.55 11.01 -7.56
CA PRO A 167 -14.74 10.95 -8.78
C PRO A 167 -13.27 10.63 -8.55
N LEU A 168 -12.74 10.80 -7.31
CA LEU A 168 -11.32 10.64 -7.02
C LEU A 168 -11.08 9.77 -5.78
N ILE A 169 -10.21 8.78 -5.92
CA ILE A 169 -9.67 7.97 -4.82
C ILE A 169 -8.21 8.39 -4.63
N VAL A 170 -7.85 8.80 -3.41
CA VAL A 170 -6.46 9.16 -3.08
C VAL A 170 -5.92 8.17 -2.07
N ASN A 171 -4.78 7.53 -2.37
CA ASN A 171 -4.12 6.59 -1.49
C ASN A 171 -2.74 7.07 -1.04
N GLY A 172 -2.21 6.46 0.01
CA GLY A 172 -0.95 6.82 0.66
C GLY A 172 0.28 6.03 0.22
N ARG A 173 0.26 5.43 -0.97
CA ARG A 173 1.43 4.71 -1.46
C ARG A 173 2.55 5.68 -1.82
N THR A 174 3.74 5.39 -1.33
CA THR A 174 4.96 6.14 -1.64
C THR A 174 5.47 5.81 -3.05
N GLN A 175 6.36 6.64 -3.58
CA GLN A 175 7.07 6.30 -4.82
C GLN A 175 7.79 4.95 -4.68
N GLY A 176 8.38 4.66 -3.52
CA GLY A 176 8.98 3.36 -3.22
C GLY A 176 8.02 2.20 -3.47
N GLN A 177 6.83 2.29 -2.92
CA GLN A 177 5.80 1.26 -3.04
C GLN A 177 5.18 1.16 -4.44
N VAL A 178 5.08 2.27 -5.17
CA VAL A 178 4.51 2.26 -6.52
C VAL A 178 5.52 1.78 -7.54
N LEU A 179 6.78 2.24 -7.46
CA LEU A 179 7.79 2.02 -8.49
C LEU A 179 8.65 0.77 -8.28
N GLN A 180 8.49 0.06 -7.16
CA GLN A 180 9.29 -1.13 -6.87
C GLN A 180 9.18 -2.26 -7.90
N GLY A 181 8.08 -2.30 -8.64
CA GLY A 181 7.84 -3.26 -9.72
C GLY A 181 7.62 -2.62 -11.08
N ALA A 182 7.89 -1.31 -11.22
CA ALA A 182 7.66 -0.57 -12.47
C ALA A 182 8.72 -0.93 -13.51
N ASP A 183 8.26 -1.36 -14.69
CA ASP A 183 9.09 -1.94 -15.73
C ASP A 183 8.43 -1.76 -17.10
N HIS A 184 9.21 -1.31 -18.11
CA HIS A 184 8.72 -1.15 -19.49
C HIS A 184 8.31 -2.47 -20.15
N GLU A 185 9.01 -3.56 -19.87
CA GLU A 185 8.71 -4.85 -20.50
C GLU A 185 7.32 -5.35 -20.09
N ARG A 186 6.86 -4.94 -18.92
CA ARG A 186 5.51 -5.24 -18.44
C ARG A 186 4.47 -4.22 -18.84
N GLY A 187 4.86 -3.12 -19.52
CA GLY A 187 3.97 -2.01 -19.85
C GLY A 187 3.39 -1.29 -18.61
N ILE A 188 4.10 -1.31 -17.49
CA ILE A 188 3.67 -0.65 -16.25
C ILE A 188 4.22 0.77 -16.24
N GLU A 189 3.36 1.72 -16.50
CA GLU A 189 3.70 3.15 -16.45
C GLU A 189 3.65 3.70 -15.00
N PRO A 190 4.50 4.69 -14.65
CA PRO A 190 4.64 5.15 -13.27
C PRO A 190 3.36 5.67 -12.63
N PHE A 191 2.48 6.29 -13.40
CA PHE A 191 1.27 6.95 -12.92
C PHE A 191 -0.03 6.21 -13.27
N GLU A 192 0.03 5.09 -13.98
CA GLU A 192 -1.14 4.29 -14.35
C GLU A 192 -1.55 3.30 -13.26
N PHE A 193 -2.21 3.79 -12.23
CA PHE A 193 -2.64 2.96 -11.10
C PHE A 193 -3.63 1.86 -11.49
N SER A 194 -4.54 2.12 -12.42
CA SER A 194 -5.54 1.13 -12.87
C SER A 194 -4.90 -0.07 -13.59
N HIS A 195 -3.81 0.16 -14.32
CA HIS A 195 -3.04 -0.91 -14.96
C HIS A 195 -2.34 -1.77 -13.90
N SER A 196 -1.69 -1.13 -12.93
CA SER A 196 -1.06 -1.82 -11.80
C SER A 196 -2.05 -2.67 -11.00
N LEU A 197 -3.30 -2.22 -10.83
CA LEU A 197 -4.34 -3.02 -10.16
C LEU A 197 -4.75 -4.25 -10.96
N LYS A 198 -4.95 -4.11 -12.27
CA LYS A 198 -5.29 -5.24 -13.14
C LYS A 198 -4.17 -6.28 -13.12
N GLU A 199 -2.93 -5.84 -13.31
CA GLU A 199 -1.77 -6.72 -13.28
C GLU A 199 -1.62 -7.40 -11.92
N PHE A 200 -1.78 -6.65 -10.83
CA PHE A 200 -1.78 -7.19 -9.48
C PHE A 200 -2.89 -8.23 -9.29
N GLU A 201 -4.11 -7.94 -9.71
CA GLU A 201 -5.24 -8.88 -9.60
C GLU A 201 -4.98 -10.15 -10.41
N TYR A 202 -4.47 -10.06 -11.63
CA TYR A 202 -4.09 -11.22 -12.44
C TYR A 202 -2.94 -12.02 -11.84
N GLN A 203 -1.89 -11.38 -11.35
CA GLN A 203 -0.73 -12.08 -10.80
C GLN A 203 -1.04 -12.73 -9.45
N MET A 204 -1.72 -12.00 -8.57
CA MET A 204 -1.99 -12.44 -7.20
C MET A 204 -3.23 -13.31 -7.10
N PHE A 205 -4.25 -13.01 -7.89
CA PHE A 205 -5.55 -13.68 -7.85
C PHE A 205 -5.91 -14.43 -9.11
N GLY A 206 -5.11 -14.40 -10.18
CA GLY A 206 -5.38 -15.15 -11.41
C GLY A 206 -5.60 -16.65 -11.17
N ARG A 207 -5.08 -17.18 -10.05
CA ARG A 207 -5.35 -18.54 -9.56
C ARG A 207 -6.53 -18.62 -8.58
N LEU A 208 -7.06 -17.48 -8.13
CA LEU A 208 -8.16 -17.34 -7.18
C LEU A 208 -9.37 -16.66 -7.82
N VAL A 209 -9.23 -16.00 -8.97
CA VAL A 209 -10.26 -15.18 -9.65
C VAL A 209 -11.56 -15.94 -9.85
N ASP A 210 -11.49 -17.22 -10.25
CA ASP A 210 -12.67 -18.07 -10.37
C ASP A 210 -13.43 -18.29 -9.05
N LYS A 211 -12.90 -17.76 -7.93
CA LYS A 211 -13.36 -18.03 -6.56
C LYS A 211 -13.55 -16.75 -5.74
N LEU A 212 -13.47 -15.57 -6.35
CA LEU A 212 -13.59 -14.28 -5.63
C LEU A 212 -15.04 -13.87 -5.30
N ASP A 213 -16.02 -14.72 -5.63
CA ASP A 213 -17.43 -14.57 -5.19
C ASP A 213 -17.99 -13.14 -5.37
N GLY A 214 -17.69 -12.49 -6.51
CA GLY A 214 -18.12 -11.12 -6.81
C GLY A 214 -17.25 -10.01 -6.20
N TYR A 215 -16.08 -10.32 -5.66
CA TYR A 215 -15.12 -9.33 -5.12
C TYR A 215 -13.98 -9.00 -6.11
N SER A 216 -14.22 -9.14 -7.41
CA SER A 216 -13.25 -8.75 -8.44
C SER A 216 -13.19 -7.24 -8.59
N CYS A 217 -11.98 -6.66 -8.46
CA CYS A 217 -11.75 -5.25 -8.79
C CYS A 217 -11.89 -5.00 -10.30
N ILE A 218 -11.60 -5.99 -11.14
CA ILE A 218 -11.70 -5.86 -12.60
C ILE A 218 -13.14 -5.59 -13.00
N ASP A 219 -14.09 -6.34 -12.45
CA ASP A 219 -15.51 -6.17 -12.75
C ASP A 219 -16.01 -4.79 -12.32
N LEU A 220 -15.53 -4.29 -11.17
CA LEU A 220 -15.85 -2.94 -10.71
C LEU A 220 -15.25 -1.86 -11.61
N LEU A 221 -13.98 -2.02 -12.04
CA LEU A 221 -13.29 -1.02 -12.88
C LEU A 221 -13.98 -0.78 -14.21
N HIS A 222 -14.73 -1.75 -14.75
CA HIS A 222 -15.51 -1.57 -15.99
C HIS A 222 -16.69 -0.60 -15.84
N GLY A 223 -17.20 -0.40 -14.62
CA GLY A 223 -18.37 0.45 -14.35
C GLY A 223 -18.07 1.73 -13.58
N VAL A 224 -16.89 1.84 -12.95
CA VAL A 224 -16.55 2.96 -12.07
C VAL A 224 -15.74 4.00 -12.83
N LYS A 225 -16.18 5.27 -12.75
CA LYS A 225 -15.49 6.42 -13.36
C LYS A 225 -14.52 7.13 -12.43
N ALA A 226 -14.32 6.60 -11.20
CA ALA A 226 -13.40 7.20 -10.24
C ALA A 226 -11.95 6.98 -10.70
N GLU A 227 -11.19 8.07 -10.69
CA GLU A 227 -9.75 8.05 -10.87
C GLU A 227 -9.08 7.68 -9.54
N ALA A 228 -7.97 6.93 -9.57
CA ALA A 228 -7.20 6.61 -8.37
C ALA A 228 -5.76 7.09 -8.51
N ILE A 229 -5.30 7.88 -7.54
CA ILE A 229 -3.94 8.44 -7.52
C ILE A 229 -3.27 8.18 -6.16
N SER A 230 -1.94 8.18 -6.18
CA SER A 230 -1.13 8.03 -4.96
C SER A 230 -0.52 9.37 -4.59
N TYR A 231 -0.88 9.92 -3.43
CA TYR A 231 -0.47 11.25 -2.98
C TYR A 231 1.05 11.45 -3.06
N PHE A 232 1.82 10.51 -2.53
CA PHE A 232 3.29 10.61 -2.47
C PHE A 232 4.00 10.32 -3.81
N MET A 233 3.26 10.07 -4.89
CA MET A 233 3.82 10.14 -6.24
C MET A 233 4.02 11.59 -6.69
N TYR A 234 3.22 12.51 -6.16
CA TYR A 234 3.20 13.93 -6.52
C TYR A 234 3.93 14.83 -5.51
N HIS A 235 4.18 14.32 -4.30
CA HIS A 235 4.73 15.10 -3.18
C HIS A 235 5.95 14.42 -2.58
N ASP A 236 7.01 15.21 -2.38
CA ASP A 236 8.25 14.77 -1.75
C ASP A 236 8.27 15.14 -0.28
N VAL A 237 7.55 14.38 0.52
CA VAL A 237 7.48 14.55 1.97
C VAL A 237 8.13 13.36 2.65
N SER A 238 9.08 13.63 3.54
CA SER A 238 9.74 12.57 4.30
C SER A 238 8.84 12.01 5.41
N GLU A 239 9.16 10.80 5.85
CA GLU A 239 8.46 10.17 6.97
C GLU A 239 8.54 11.03 8.24
N GLN A 240 9.71 11.59 8.51
CA GLN A 240 9.94 12.43 9.69
C GLN A 240 9.09 13.70 9.66
N GLU A 241 9.07 14.41 8.52
CA GLU A 241 8.23 15.60 8.34
C GLU A 241 6.75 15.29 8.52
N THR A 242 6.28 14.17 7.96
CA THR A 242 4.89 13.70 8.10
C THR A 242 4.53 13.49 9.57
N ILE A 243 5.39 12.82 10.32
CA ILE A 243 5.19 12.51 11.74
C ILE A 243 5.16 13.78 12.57
N GLU A 244 6.18 14.62 12.46
CA GLU A 244 6.28 15.88 13.22
C GLU A 244 5.10 16.81 12.97
N PHE A 245 4.67 16.86 11.69
CA PHE A 245 3.49 17.62 11.31
C PHE A 245 2.24 17.11 12.02
N LEU A 246 1.98 15.80 11.97
CA LEU A 246 0.77 15.20 12.54
C LEU A 246 0.73 15.25 14.07
N GLU A 247 1.88 15.05 14.72
CA GLU A 247 2.01 15.21 16.19
C GLU A 247 1.58 16.61 16.61
N LYS A 248 2.03 17.63 15.88
CA LYS A 248 1.73 19.05 16.16
C LYS A 248 0.30 19.44 15.76
N ALA A 249 -0.16 19.01 14.60
CA ALA A 249 -1.42 19.48 14.01
C ALA A 249 -2.65 18.85 14.67
N ILE A 250 -2.60 17.55 14.98
CA ILE A 250 -3.76 16.80 15.48
C ILE A 250 -3.45 15.94 16.72
N GLY A 251 -2.23 15.97 17.24
CA GLY A 251 -1.84 15.12 18.37
C GLY A 251 -1.78 13.63 18.01
N TRP A 252 -1.41 13.31 16.76
CA TRP A 252 -1.20 11.94 16.33
C TRP A 252 -0.11 11.28 17.18
N VAL A 253 -0.37 10.05 17.62
CA VAL A 253 0.55 9.35 18.52
C VAL A 253 1.52 8.51 17.70
N ARG A 254 2.82 8.68 17.98
CA ARG A 254 3.87 7.87 17.34
C ARG A 254 3.85 6.44 17.92
N PRO A 255 4.01 5.39 17.11
CA PRO A 255 4.19 4.03 17.62
C PRO A 255 5.46 3.95 18.48
N LYS A 256 5.48 3.01 19.42
CA LYS A 256 6.71 2.72 20.16
C LYS A 256 7.83 2.41 19.18
N ALA A 257 9.02 2.94 19.45
CA ALA A 257 10.18 2.84 18.56
C ALA A 257 10.42 1.41 18.05
N GLY A 258 10.63 1.26 16.76
CA GLY A 258 11.07 0.02 16.14
C GLY A 258 9.97 -0.86 15.53
N VAL A 259 8.69 -0.46 15.54
CA VAL A 259 7.61 -1.26 14.94
C VAL A 259 7.07 -0.59 13.67
N PRO A 260 7.56 -0.96 12.47
CA PRO A 260 6.90 -0.57 11.22
C PRO A 260 5.45 -1.10 11.20
N HIS A 261 4.54 -0.38 10.53
CA HIS A 261 3.14 -0.78 10.41
C HIS A 261 2.46 -1.16 11.74
N ALA A 262 2.67 -0.34 12.78
CA ALA A 262 2.11 -0.56 14.12
C ALA A 262 0.56 -0.57 14.17
N ASP A 263 -0.10 -0.27 13.07
CA ASP A 263 -1.53 -0.36 12.86
C ASP A 263 -2.03 -1.81 12.59
N CYS A 264 -1.12 -2.75 12.26
CA CYS A 264 -1.43 -4.16 11.99
C CYS A 264 -0.64 -5.10 12.91
N TRP A 265 -1.33 -5.85 13.80
CA TRP A 265 -0.65 -6.79 14.70
C TRP A 265 -0.07 -8.04 13.99
N ALA A 266 -0.54 -8.35 12.77
CA ALA A 266 -0.04 -9.50 12.00
C ALA A 266 1.15 -9.15 11.09
N HIS A 267 1.62 -7.91 11.07
CA HIS A 267 2.67 -7.46 10.14
C HIS A 267 3.97 -8.28 10.25
N ALA A 268 4.45 -8.56 11.45
CA ALA A 268 5.66 -9.33 11.65
C ALA A 268 5.60 -10.73 11.01
N LEU A 269 4.42 -11.38 11.03
CA LEU A 269 4.24 -12.66 10.35
C LEU A 269 4.28 -12.53 8.82
N ALA A 270 3.77 -11.43 8.26
CA ALA A 270 3.86 -11.19 6.82
C ALA A 270 5.31 -11.02 6.36
N GLU A 271 6.12 -10.31 7.14
CA GLU A 271 7.55 -10.17 6.88
C GLU A 271 8.28 -11.51 6.96
N LYS A 272 8.02 -12.31 8.00
CA LYS A 272 8.57 -13.67 8.12
C LYS A 272 8.22 -14.53 6.91
N MET A 273 6.96 -14.52 6.47
CA MET A 273 6.54 -15.26 5.29
C MET A 273 7.26 -14.80 4.01
N SER A 274 7.56 -13.50 3.89
CA SER A 274 8.36 -12.98 2.77
C SER A 274 9.80 -13.50 2.82
N LEU A 275 10.43 -13.47 3.98
CA LEU A 275 11.77 -14.01 4.18
C LEU A 275 11.84 -15.51 3.85
N GLU A 276 10.88 -16.29 4.31
CA GLU A 276 10.79 -17.72 4.04
C GLU A 276 10.60 -18.04 2.54
N LYS A 277 9.79 -17.23 1.86
CA LYS A 277 9.44 -17.46 0.46
C LYS A 277 10.50 -16.93 -0.51
N HIS A 278 10.99 -15.72 -0.29
CA HIS A 278 11.79 -14.97 -1.24
C HIS A 278 13.25 -14.83 -0.82
N GLY A 279 13.54 -15.01 0.48
CA GLY A 279 14.87 -14.79 1.05
C GLY A 279 15.20 -13.31 1.26
N TYR A 280 14.23 -12.41 1.13
CA TYR A 280 14.41 -10.98 1.37
C TYR A 280 13.16 -10.34 2.03
N PRO A 281 13.33 -9.23 2.82
CA PRO A 281 12.24 -8.49 3.44
C PRO A 281 11.26 -7.90 2.42
N VAL A 282 10.01 -7.67 2.83
CA VAL A 282 8.93 -7.10 1.98
C VAL A 282 9.36 -5.79 1.33
N ARG A 283 9.99 -4.89 2.11
CA ARG A 283 10.38 -3.56 1.59
C ARG A 283 11.65 -3.52 0.74
N THR A 284 12.21 -4.68 0.35
CA THR A 284 13.42 -4.72 -0.49
C THR A 284 13.27 -3.91 -1.78
N GLY A 285 12.12 -4.02 -2.44
CA GLY A 285 11.85 -3.24 -3.65
C GLY A 285 11.78 -1.74 -3.39
N GLU A 286 11.16 -1.32 -2.28
CA GLU A 286 11.08 0.09 -1.86
C GLU A 286 12.46 0.67 -1.61
N MET A 287 13.33 -0.06 -0.90
CA MET A 287 14.71 0.36 -0.66
C MET A 287 15.49 0.54 -1.97
N GLY A 288 15.28 -0.35 -2.94
CA GLY A 288 15.84 -0.20 -4.29
C GLY A 288 15.37 1.09 -4.98
N VAL A 289 14.12 1.52 -4.78
CA VAL A 289 13.62 2.81 -5.30
C VAL A 289 14.28 3.98 -4.58
N GLU A 290 14.39 3.95 -3.25
CA GLU A 290 15.02 5.03 -2.48
C GLU A 290 16.50 5.22 -2.87
N VAL A 291 17.22 4.13 -3.19
CA VAL A 291 18.57 4.22 -3.76
C VAL A 291 18.57 4.87 -5.14
N ARG A 292 17.63 4.48 -6.04
CA ARG A 292 17.51 5.10 -7.38
C ARG A 292 17.19 6.58 -7.30
N ARG A 293 16.42 7.01 -6.30
CA ARG A 293 16.10 8.41 -6.01
C ARG A 293 17.29 9.18 -5.42
N GLY A 294 18.34 8.49 -4.99
CA GLY A 294 19.49 9.09 -4.32
C GLY A 294 19.23 9.54 -2.88
N ARG A 295 18.17 9.05 -2.25
CA ARG A 295 17.83 9.39 -0.85
C ARG A 295 18.67 8.62 0.16
N ILE A 296 19.04 7.40 -0.17
CA ILE A 296 19.90 6.55 0.63
C ILE A 296 20.97 5.91 -0.28
N SER A 297 22.11 5.55 0.30
CA SER A 297 23.12 4.74 -0.37
C SER A 297 22.72 3.27 -0.43
N LYS A 298 23.37 2.48 -1.28
CA LYS A 298 23.19 1.01 -1.32
C LYS A 298 23.57 0.37 0.01
N GLU A 299 24.58 0.88 0.63
CA GLU A 299 25.12 0.42 1.91
C GLU A 299 24.10 0.65 3.04
N GLU A 300 23.47 1.82 3.07
CA GLU A 300 22.39 2.12 4.02
C GLU A 300 21.16 1.24 3.76
N ALA A 301 20.77 1.07 2.50
CA ALA A 301 19.67 0.16 2.13
C ALA A 301 19.96 -1.28 2.60
N ALA A 302 21.16 -1.78 2.38
CA ALA A 302 21.57 -3.10 2.82
C ALA A 302 21.54 -3.26 4.35
N GLN A 303 21.99 -2.24 5.10
CA GLN A 303 21.94 -2.24 6.56
C GLN A 303 20.50 -2.24 7.10
N ILE A 304 19.60 -1.47 6.46
CA ILE A 304 18.18 -1.45 6.82
C ILE A 304 17.56 -2.84 6.59
N LEU A 305 17.81 -3.43 5.43
CA LEU A 305 17.27 -4.74 5.08
C LEU A 305 17.84 -5.88 5.94
N GLU A 306 19.09 -5.78 6.38
CA GLU A 306 19.67 -6.76 7.31
C GLU A 306 19.06 -6.66 8.70
N LYS A 307 18.83 -5.44 9.21
CA LYS A 307 18.07 -5.25 10.47
C LYS A 307 16.66 -5.82 10.40
N ASP A 308 15.97 -5.66 9.26
CA ASP A 308 14.66 -6.26 9.06
C ASP A 308 14.74 -7.79 9.03
N ARG A 309 15.74 -8.35 8.35
CA ARG A 309 15.97 -9.79 8.32
C ARG A 309 16.18 -10.35 9.73
N GLU A 310 17.03 -9.71 10.53
CA GLU A 310 17.26 -10.10 11.92
C GLU A 310 15.99 -9.99 12.76
N HIS A 311 15.29 -8.86 12.66
CA HIS A 311 14.08 -8.58 13.44
C HIS A 311 12.91 -9.53 13.14
N TYR A 312 12.72 -9.90 11.88
CA TYR A 312 11.60 -10.74 11.45
C TYR A 312 11.96 -12.22 11.24
N SER A 313 13.20 -12.63 11.47
CA SER A 313 13.60 -14.05 11.43
C SER A 313 12.83 -14.87 12.49
N GLU A 314 12.61 -14.28 13.65
CA GLU A 314 11.86 -14.87 14.73
C GLU A 314 10.62 -14.02 15.03
N VAL A 315 9.44 -14.62 14.94
CA VAL A 315 8.15 -14.02 15.28
C VAL A 315 7.60 -14.72 16.49
N ASP A 316 7.02 -13.94 17.41
CA ASP A 316 6.39 -14.46 18.63
C ASP A 316 5.44 -15.63 18.31
N PRO A 317 5.66 -16.83 18.88
CA PRO A 317 4.82 -17.98 18.65
C PRO A 317 3.34 -17.76 19.01
N GLU A 318 3.04 -16.92 20.01
CA GLU A 318 1.66 -16.58 20.37
C GLU A 318 0.98 -15.78 19.27
N LEU A 319 1.71 -14.86 18.61
CA LEU A 319 1.20 -14.11 17.46
C LEU A 319 0.93 -15.05 16.28
N VAL A 320 1.84 -15.97 16.02
CA VAL A 320 1.69 -16.98 14.95
C VAL A 320 0.45 -17.84 15.23
N GLN A 321 0.31 -18.36 16.45
CA GLN A 321 -0.84 -19.16 16.85
C GLN A 321 -2.15 -18.38 16.73
N ARG A 322 -2.19 -17.13 17.23
CA ARG A 322 -3.34 -16.22 17.10
C ARG A 322 -3.77 -16.01 15.65
N PHE A 323 -2.80 -15.85 14.73
CA PHE A 323 -3.10 -15.71 13.30
C PHE A 323 -3.72 -16.99 12.75
N TYR A 324 -3.12 -18.14 13.02
CA TYR A 324 -3.61 -19.42 12.51
C TYR A 324 -4.92 -19.88 13.15
N ASP A 325 -5.22 -19.52 14.38
CA ASP A 325 -6.53 -19.74 14.99
C ASP A 325 -7.64 -18.93 14.31
N ARG A 326 -7.28 -17.75 13.78
CA ARG A 326 -8.20 -16.92 13.05
C ARG A 326 -8.51 -17.42 11.64
N ILE A 327 -7.54 -18.03 10.95
CA ILE A 327 -7.73 -18.63 9.65
C ILE A 327 -7.89 -20.16 9.78
N ASP A 328 -8.67 -20.81 8.92
CA ASP A 328 -8.82 -22.25 8.94
C ASP A 328 -7.50 -22.94 8.55
N ASN A 329 -6.91 -23.66 9.50
CA ASN A 329 -5.54 -24.14 9.40
C ASN A 329 -5.39 -25.65 9.45
N SER A 330 -6.33 -26.39 8.94
CA SER A 330 -6.24 -27.86 8.87
C SER A 330 -4.96 -28.39 8.17
N ALA A 331 -4.27 -27.56 7.38
CA ALA A 331 -3.05 -27.93 6.67
C ALA A 331 -1.75 -27.61 7.42
N TYR A 332 -1.73 -26.64 8.33
CA TYR A 332 -0.52 -26.25 9.08
C TYR A 332 -0.24 -27.24 10.23
N LYS A 333 -1.28 -27.63 10.93
CA LYS A 333 -1.19 -28.63 12.03
C LYS A 333 -0.63 -29.99 11.59
N LYS A 334 -0.60 -30.29 10.28
CA LYS A 334 0.00 -31.52 9.72
C LYS A 334 1.50 -31.41 9.42
N LYS A 335 2.13 -30.24 9.48
CA LYS A 335 3.57 -30.07 9.26
C LYS A 335 4.39 -30.09 10.56
N GLU A 336 3.74 -29.89 11.71
CA GLU A 336 4.38 -29.91 13.03
C GLU A 336 4.16 -31.23 13.79
N ALA A 337 3.38 -32.16 13.24
CA ALA A 337 3.20 -33.52 13.72
C ALA A 337 3.96 -34.53 12.83
#